data_bfb63e7328a5983d0ffcf591fe60f929
#
_entry.id   bfb63e7328a5983d0ffcf591fe60f929
#
_cell.length_a   1.000
_cell.length_b   1.000
_cell.length_c   1.000
_cell.angle_alpha   90.00
_cell.angle_beta   90.00
_cell.angle_gamma   90.00
#
_symmetry.space_group_name_H-M   'P 1'
#
loop_
_entity.id
_entity.type
_entity.pdbx_description
1 polymer ?
#
loop_
_entity_poly.entity_id
_entity_poly.type
_entity_poly.pdbx_seq_one_letter_code
_entity_poly.pdbx_strand_id
1 'polypeptide(L)'
;MRHPIRHVLAVALAAVSLLAVTACAAIPTDGAVRTGQTIKDESLSGVDFRPDKPITGSDQTAILRGFIAAATGAQDNYAIARQFLAADFAQQWNPRQGVTIRDGSGTVERADDRELTYTMTASATVDAEGEYTQAVRPTSSTLTFQFVREDGEWRIAYAPDGIILSPVSFESVFQPHALYFYDPTYRFLVPDQRWFLARSSTSTRIASALLAGPADWLKGAVVSSFPEGTQLSLNAVTIDSGTALVDLSSDALRASTVDKVRMREQLSKSLASVATISSVSMTIEGATLSVPDSGGADAQQNPDVDPRPLVDEDGVVGYAASGTGKVAELGSGVGAAIAGLDPTSIALSASGTTAAVGNRDGVVVVRGKDRLRVDARDDLVAPAVDDLGFVWAGQHSDTRHITAYGLGGDPHQVRTTLPRGDLVSFQVSRDSTRALALIETSDGPGLYVMAIIRGPDRSPTSFGAPVRVQAASGTAVDAAWVNDTDVASVGQTPTGPNIVRTTIGGKSSTLPKPDGRATAISGGSGGALLLRMSNGDVLQSTGGGWDTTGVTADVLGVQR
;
A
#
# COMPACT_ATOMS: atom_id res chain seq x y z
N MET A 1 85.90 8.83 -9.90
CA MET A 1 85.20 7.62 -10.34
C MET A 1 84.07 7.27 -9.32
N ARG A 2 82.93 7.97 -9.29
CA ARG A 2 81.82 7.70 -8.31
C ARG A 2 80.44 8.15 -8.89
N HIS A 3 80.13 7.97 -10.18
CA HIS A 3 78.81 8.39 -10.68
C HIS A 3 78.00 7.42 -11.58
N PRO A 4 78.41 6.17 -11.95
CA PRO A 4 77.54 5.33 -12.77
C PRO A 4 76.44 4.59 -11.98
N ILE A 5 76.63 4.33 -10.66
CA ILE A 5 75.69 3.49 -9.90
C ILE A 5 74.36 4.23 -9.61
N ARG A 6 74.39 5.55 -9.40
CA ARG A 6 73.20 6.34 -9.12
C ARG A 6 72.25 6.46 -10.32
N HIS A 7 72.75 6.51 -11.54
CA HIS A 7 71.92 6.55 -12.74
C HIS A 7 71.32 5.19 -13.07
N VAL A 8 72.00 4.09 -12.81
CA VAL A 8 71.45 2.74 -12.98
C VAL A 8 70.34 2.47 -11.96
N LEU A 9 70.46 2.94 -10.70
CA LEU A 9 69.39 2.79 -9.70
C LEU A 9 68.19 3.65 -10.04
N ALA A 10 68.34 4.85 -10.55
CA ALA A 10 67.26 5.74 -10.95
C ALA A 10 66.49 5.20 -12.16
N VAL A 11 67.20 4.61 -13.15
CA VAL A 11 66.54 3.97 -14.31
C VAL A 11 65.82 2.68 -13.92
N ALA A 12 66.38 1.89 -13.00
CA ALA A 12 65.71 0.69 -12.48
C ALA A 12 64.45 1.03 -11.69
N LEU A 13 64.49 2.10 -10.87
CA LEU A 13 63.28 2.56 -10.13
C LEU A 13 62.20 3.11 -11.05
N ALA A 14 62.58 3.84 -12.12
CA ALA A 14 61.64 4.34 -13.11
C ALA A 14 61.01 3.21 -13.94
N ALA A 15 61.77 2.16 -14.27
CA ALA A 15 61.23 0.99 -14.99
C ALA A 15 60.25 0.16 -14.14
N VAL A 16 60.50 0.02 -12.82
CA VAL A 16 59.60 -0.65 -11.89
C VAL A 16 58.33 0.17 -11.65
N SER A 17 58.43 1.51 -11.65
CA SER A 17 57.26 2.38 -11.52
C SER A 17 56.37 2.38 -12.76
N LEU A 18 56.93 2.22 -13.96
CA LEU A 18 56.16 2.09 -15.20
C LEU A 18 55.43 0.73 -15.33
N LEU A 19 55.99 -0.33 -14.75
CA LEU A 19 55.35 -1.66 -14.74
C LEU A 19 54.20 -1.78 -13.73
N ALA A 20 54.16 -0.90 -12.72
CA ALA A 20 53.10 -0.90 -11.73
C ALA A 20 51.79 -0.19 -12.16
N VAL A 21 51.82 0.58 -13.27
CA VAL A 21 50.65 1.34 -13.76
C VAL A 21 49.79 0.55 -14.77
N THR A 22 50.26 -0.61 -15.24
CA THR A 22 49.54 -1.41 -16.23
C THR A 22 48.71 -2.55 -15.65
N ALA A 23 48.58 -2.64 -14.32
CA ALA A 23 47.86 -3.74 -13.65
C ALA A 23 46.36 -3.47 -13.35
N CYS A 24 45.79 -2.36 -13.79
CA CYS A 24 44.38 -2.05 -13.58
C CYS A 24 43.72 -1.70 -14.92
N ALA A 25 43.42 -2.66 -15.77
CA ALA A 25 42.31 -2.63 -16.72
C ALA A 25 42.39 -3.85 -17.68
N ALA A 26 41.92 -4.97 -17.22
CA ALA A 26 41.44 -6.02 -18.12
C ALA A 26 40.17 -6.62 -17.49
N ILE A 27 39.04 -5.96 -17.74
CA ILE A 27 37.76 -6.68 -17.78
C ILE A 27 37.87 -7.53 -19.05
N PRO A 28 37.82 -8.87 -18.97
CA PRO A 28 37.80 -9.70 -20.17
C PRO A 28 36.48 -9.44 -20.89
N THR A 29 36.56 -8.83 -22.07
CA THR A 29 35.41 -8.61 -22.95
C THR A 29 35.10 -9.80 -23.86
N ASP A 30 35.94 -10.83 -23.86
CA ASP A 30 35.81 -12.04 -24.67
C ASP A 30 35.97 -13.28 -23.78
N GLY A 31 34.86 -13.66 -23.09
CA GLY A 31 34.68 -14.97 -22.49
C GLY A 31 33.53 -15.68 -23.19
N ALA A 32 33.74 -16.93 -23.64
CA ALA A 32 32.62 -17.74 -24.12
C ALA A 32 31.48 -17.70 -23.11
N VAL A 33 30.30 -17.21 -23.51
CA VAL A 33 29.07 -17.27 -22.72
C VAL A 33 28.79 -18.75 -22.48
N ARG A 34 29.19 -19.26 -21.32
CA ARG A 34 28.71 -20.55 -20.86
C ARG A 34 27.31 -20.30 -20.35
N THR A 35 26.33 -21.01 -20.89
CA THR A 35 25.03 -21.16 -20.24
C THR A 35 25.29 -21.44 -18.75
N GLY A 36 24.92 -20.51 -17.89
CA GLY A 36 24.96 -20.72 -16.44
C GLY A 36 24.25 -22.05 -16.16
N GLN A 37 24.77 -22.81 -15.21
CA GLN A 37 24.05 -23.96 -14.70
C GLN A 37 22.65 -23.46 -14.36
N THR A 38 21.61 -24.13 -14.90
CA THR A 38 20.24 -23.98 -14.42
C THR A 38 20.32 -23.95 -12.92
N ILE A 39 19.96 -22.80 -12.29
CA ILE A 39 19.72 -22.75 -10.87
C ILE A 39 18.60 -23.77 -10.69
N LYS A 40 18.94 -24.95 -10.18
CA LYS A 40 17.94 -25.86 -9.65
C LYS A 40 17.13 -25.01 -8.70
N ASP A 41 15.81 -25.04 -8.86
CA ASP A 41 14.83 -24.44 -7.96
C ASP A 41 15.31 -24.55 -6.50
N GLU A 42 16.17 -23.64 -6.08
CA GLU A 42 16.23 -23.24 -4.70
C GLU A 42 14.98 -22.39 -4.54
N SER A 43 13.87 -23.07 -4.23
CA SER A 43 12.72 -22.47 -3.60
C SER A 43 13.24 -21.34 -2.72
N LEU A 44 12.79 -20.12 -2.97
CA LEU A 44 13.02 -18.98 -2.08
C LEU A 44 12.97 -19.55 -0.68
N SER A 45 14.09 -19.53 0.02
CA SER A 45 14.23 -20.11 1.36
C SER A 45 13.35 -19.28 2.30
N GLY A 46 12.05 -19.55 2.25
CA GLY A 46 11.17 -19.22 3.33
C GLY A 46 11.79 -19.89 4.54
N VAL A 47 12.01 -19.14 5.60
CA VAL A 47 12.52 -19.70 6.85
C VAL A 47 11.67 -20.91 7.17
N ASP A 48 12.26 -22.12 7.10
CA ASP A 48 11.55 -23.37 7.35
C ASP A 48 11.38 -23.50 8.87
N PHE A 49 10.33 -22.87 9.39
CA PHE A 49 9.96 -23.03 10.80
C PHE A 49 9.49 -24.45 11.02
N ARG A 50 10.30 -25.25 11.72
CA ARG A 50 9.94 -26.57 12.22
C ARG A 50 9.60 -26.46 13.70
N PRO A 51 8.32 -26.23 14.03
CA PRO A 51 7.92 -26.16 15.43
C PRO A 51 8.09 -27.54 16.11
N ASP A 52 8.24 -27.49 17.41
CA ASP A 52 8.34 -28.71 18.24
C ASP A 52 7.00 -29.46 18.27
N LYS A 53 7.07 -30.77 18.36
CA LYS A 53 5.92 -31.67 18.57
C LYS A 53 5.48 -31.64 20.05
N PRO A 54 4.24 -32.10 20.37
CA PRO A 54 3.85 -32.30 21.76
C PRO A 54 4.83 -33.23 22.50
N ILE A 55 5.22 -32.81 23.70
CA ILE A 55 6.11 -33.58 24.58
C ILE A 55 5.24 -34.48 25.46
N THR A 56 5.57 -35.75 25.60
CA THR A 56 4.88 -36.71 26.46
C THR A 56 4.86 -36.23 27.90
N GLY A 57 3.69 -36.32 28.56
CA GLY A 57 3.47 -35.90 29.94
C GLY A 57 3.27 -34.39 30.12
N SER A 58 3.19 -33.62 29.03
CA SER A 58 2.92 -32.17 29.08
C SER A 58 1.56 -31.87 29.73
N ASP A 59 1.52 -30.80 30.53
CA ASP A 59 0.25 -30.27 31.04
C ASP A 59 -0.52 -29.48 29.96
N GLN A 60 -1.76 -29.13 30.25
CA GLN A 60 -2.64 -28.37 29.34
C GLN A 60 -2.04 -27.04 28.91
N THR A 61 -1.34 -26.33 29.81
CA THR A 61 -0.72 -25.04 29.50
C THR A 61 0.44 -25.20 28.50
N ALA A 62 1.26 -26.24 28.67
CA ALA A 62 2.33 -26.55 27.74
C ALA A 62 1.78 -26.99 26.36
N ILE A 63 0.71 -27.80 26.34
CA ILE A 63 0.01 -28.19 25.10
C ILE A 63 -0.56 -26.95 24.37
N LEU A 64 -1.23 -26.04 25.07
CA LEU A 64 -1.77 -24.81 24.48
C LEU A 64 -0.67 -23.92 23.90
N ARG A 65 0.39 -23.67 24.66
CA ARG A 65 1.53 -22.85 24.18
C ARG A 65 2.24 -23.50 22.99
N GLY A 66 2.39 -24.82 23.03
CA GLY A 66 2.96 -25.59 21.93
C GLY A 66 2.09 -25.51 20.66
N PHE A 67 0.77 -25.62 20.79
CA PHE A 67 -0.18 -25.45 19.68
C PHE A 67 -0.07 -24.08 19.03
N ILE A 68 -0.08 -23.01 19.85
CA ILE A 68 0.06 -21.62 19.34
C ILE A 68 1.41 -21.43 18.64
N ALA A 69 2.50 -21.93 19.24
CA ALA A 69 3.83 -21.86 18.62
C ALA A 69 3.92 -22.66 17.32
N ALA A 70 3.27 -23.84 17.26
CA ALA A 70 3.24 -24.69 16.08
C ALA A 70 2.47 -24.10 14.89
N ALA A 71 1.65 -23.08 15.11
CA ALA A 71 0.94 -22.35 14.06
C ALA A 71 1.85 -21.57 13.10
N THR A 72 3.13 -21.37 13.42
CA THR A 72 4.14 -20.81 12.50
C THR A 72 4.54 -21.80 11.40
N GLY A 73 4.42 -23.12 11.66
CA GLY A 73 4.76 -24.20 10.73
C GLY A 73 3.58 -24.63 9.88
N ALA A 74 3.33 -23.93 8.79
CA ALA A 74 2.18 -24.18 7.95
C ALA A 74 2.38 -25.38 6.97
N GLN A 75 3.55 -26.13 7.00
CA GLN A 75 3.81 -27.31 6.15
C GLN A 75 2.77 -28.40 6.36
N ASP A 76 2.48 -29.15 5.29
CA ASP A 76 1.55 -30.27 5.30
C ASP A 76 0.22 -29.95 5.99
N ASN A 77 -0.32 -28.75 5.70
CA ASN A 77 -1.56 -28.24 6.30
C ASN A 77 -1.48 -28.17 7.84
N TYR A 78 -0.40 -27.59 8.37
CA TYR A 78 -0.15 -27.45 9.81
C TYR A 78 -0.04 -28.79 10.56
N ALA A 79 0.62 -29.77 9.94
CA ALA A 79 0.70 -31.14 10.46
C ALA A 79 1.26 -31.23 11.91
N ILE A 80 2.17 -30.33 12.31
CA ILE A 80 2.68 -30.29 13.69
C ILE A 80 1.64 -29.71 14.65
N ALA A 81 1.00 -28.60 14.30
CA ALA A 81 -0.04 -28.01 15.13
C ALA A 81 -1.22 -29.01 15.37
N ARG A 82 -1.58 -29.78 14.34
CA ARG A 82 -2.63 -30.80 14.44
C ARG A 82 -2.29 -31.93 15.44
N GLN A 83 -1.01 -32.18 15.75
CA GLN A 83 -0.63 -33.19 16.74
C GLN A 83 -0.96 -32.78 18.19
N PHE A 84 -1.20 -31.48 18.43
CA PHE A 84 -1.68 -30.97 19.73
C PHE A 84 -3.20 -31.12 19.91
N LEU A 85 -3.93 -31.39 18.82
CA LEU A 85 -5.38 -31.53 18.80
C LEU A 85 -5.80 -32.98 19.04
N ALA A 86 -6.99 -33.17 19.57
CA ALA A 86 -7.65 -34.47 19.61
C ALA A 86 -7.92 -34.99 18.18
N ALA A 87 -7.87 -36.28 17.97
CA ALA A 87 -7.92 -36.90 16.64
C ALA A 87 -9.14 -36.45 15.83
N ASP A 88 -10.32 -36.43 16.45
CA ASP A 88 -11.57 -36.02 15.81
C ASP A 88 -11.58 -34.51 15.48
N PHE A 89 -11.07 -33.68 16.37
CA PHE A 89 -11.03 -32.21 16.18
C PHE A 89 -9.93 -31.78 15.20
N ALA A 90 -8.82 -32.53 15.12
CA ALA A 90 -7.75 -32.26 14.18
C ALA A 90 -8.21 -32.25 12.70
N GLN A 91 -9.29 -32.96 12.37
CA GLN A 91 -9.88 -32.95 11.02
C GLN A 91 -10.80 -31.74 10.78
N GLN A 92 -11.39 -31.19 11.84
CA GLN A 92 -12.38 -30.12 11.77
C GLN A 92 -11.73 -28.73 11.80
N TRP A 93 -10.64 -28.56 12.56
CA TRP A 93 -9.96 -27.28 12.74
C TRP A 93 -9.49 -26.69 11.41
N ASN A 94 -9.92 -25.46 11.13
CA ASN A 94 -9.56 -24.70 9.93
C ASN A 94 -8.52 -23.60 10.24
N PRO A 95 -7.21 -23.85 10.07
CA PRO A 95 -6.16 -22.85 10.29
C PRO A 95 -6.16 -21.71 9.29
N ARG A 96 -6.90 -21.84 8.17
CA ARG A 96 -6.94 -20.85 7.08
C ARG A 96 -8.10 -19.86 7.21
N GLN A 97 -8.90 -19.98 8.26
CA GLN A 97 -10.01 -19.06 8.53
C GLN A 97 -9.55 -17.64 8.76
N GLY A 98 -8.34 -17.45 9.31
CA GLY A 98 -7.74 -16.15 9.51
C GLY A 98 -6.50 -16.21 10.39
N VAL A 99 -5.89 -15.05 10.57
CA VAL A 99 -4.73 -14.86 11.45
C VAL A 99 -5.04 -13.74 12.43
N THR A 100 -4.83 -14.00 13.72
CA THR A 100 -4.78 -12.94 14.73
C THR A 100 -3.32 -12.62 15.05
N ILE A 101 -2.92 -11.39 14.85
CA ILE A 101 -1.57 -10.89 15.15
C ILE A 101 -1.64 -10.27 16.55
N ARG A 102 -1.00 -10.93 17.52
CA ARG A 102 -1.00 -10.48 18.91
C ARG A 102 0.16 -9.54 19.21
N ASP A 103 -0.10 -8.55 20.03
CA ASP A 103 0.94 -7.73 20.64
C ASP A 103 1.38 -8.34 21.97
N GLY A 104 2.69 -8.39 22.22
CA GLY A 104 3.24 -8.98 23.42
C GLY A 104 2.98 -10.49 23.56
N SER A 105 3.02 -10.99 24.79
CA SER A 105 2.71 -12.37 25.16
C SER A 105 1.30 -12.44 25.76
N GLY A 106 0.53 -13.48 25.37
CA GLY A 106 -0.77 -13.73 25.99
C GLY A 106 -0.64 -14.45 27.34
N THR A 107 -1.67 -14.32 28.16
CA THR A 107 -1.83 -15.00 29.45
C THR A 107 -2.74 -16.20 29.31
N VAL A 108 -2.36 -17.31 29.97
CA VAL A 108 -3.18 -18.52 30.05
C VAL A 108 -3.75 -18.59 31.45
N GLU A 109 -5.06 -18.75 31.55
CA GLU A 109 -5.77 -18.93 32.82
C GLU A 109 -6.60 -20.21 32.77
N ARG A 110 -6.72 -20.90 33.91
CA ARG A 110 -7.55 -22.09 34.03
C ARG A 110 -8.97 -21.67 34.37
N ALA A 111 -9.94 -21.98 33.50
CA ALA A 111 -11.34 -21.78 33.74
C ALA A 111 -11.93 -22.96 34.54
N ASP A 112 -11.57 -24.21 34.16
CA ASP A 112 -11.88 -25.43 34.91
C ASP A 112 -10.85 -26.53 34.64
N ASP A 113 -11.16 -27.81 35.02
CA ASP A 113 -10.24 -28.94 34.85
C ASP A 113 -9.99 -29.32 33.38
N ARG A 114 -10.83 -28.87 32.45
CA ARG A 114 -10.78 -29.19 31.02
C ARG A 114 -10.81 -27.96 30.11
N GLU A 115 -10.79 -26.78 30.70
CA GLU A 115 -10.89 -25.54 29.94
C GLU A 115 -9.83 -24.54 30.37
N LEU A 116 -9.09 -24.02 29.39
CA LEU A 116 -8.17 -22.90 29.54
C LEU A 116 -8.65 -21.73 28.68
N THR A 117 -8.46 -20.54 29.19
CA THR A 117 -8.59 -19.30 28.41
C THR A 117 -7.23 -18.74 28.08
N TYR A 118 -7.11 -18.19 26.88
CA TYR A 118 -5.94 -17.47 26.41
C TYR A 118 -6.33 -16.03 26.11
N THR A 119 -5.87 -15.10 26.94
CA THR A 119 -6.14 -13.67 26.80
C THR A 119 -4.92 -13.00 26.17
N MET A 120 -5.14 -12.26 25.08
CA MET A 120 -4.11 -11.53 24.36
C MET A 120 -4.61 -10.18 23.88
N THR A 121 -3.71 -9.28 23.56
CA THR A 121 -4.01 -8.04 22.84
C THR A 121 -3.83 -8.27 21.35
N ALA A 122 -4.87 -8.09 20.54
CA ALA A 122 -4.79 -8.15 19.08
C ALA A 122 -4.33 -6.80 18.54
N SER A 123 -3.25 -6.79 17.77
CA SER A 123 -2.76 -5.60 17.05
C SER A 123 -3.25 -5.54 15.61
N ALA A 124 -3.55 -6.68 14.99
CA ALA A 124 -4.14 -6.78 13.66
C ALA A 124 -4.76 -8.15 13.44
N THR A 125 -5.56 -8.25 12.38
CA THR A 125 -6.12 -9.52 11.88
C THR A 125 -5.93 -9.62 10.37
N VAL A 126 -5.87 -10.85 9.85
CA VAL A 126 -5.96 -11.15 8.42
C VAL A 126 -7.06 -12.18 8.26
N ASP A 127 -8.01 -11.94 7.39
CA ASP A 127 -9.11 -12.87 7.12
C ASP A 127 -8.72 -14.01 6.14
N ALA A 128 -9.70 -14.83 5.77
CA ALA A 128 -9.50 -15.95 4.85
C ALA A 128 -9.13 -15.49 3.43
N GLU A 129 -9.56 -14.31 3.04
CA GLU A 129 -9.32 -13.65 1.75
C GLU A 129 -7.98 -12.91 1.70
N GLY A 130 -7.28 -12.81 2.84
CA GLY A 130 -5.99 -12.12 2.97
C GLY A 130 -6.11 -10.62 3.23
N GLU A 131 -7.30 -10.12 3.59
CA GLU A 131 -7.47 -8.70 3.96
C GLU A 131 -6.91 -8.43 5.36
N TYR A 132 -5.93 -7.53 5.41
CA TYR A 132 -5.30 -7.13 6.67
C TYR A 132 -6.02 -5.93 7.28
N THR A 133 -6.42 -6.08 8.52
CA THR A 133 -7.04 -5.00 9.31
C THR A 133 -6.19 -4.72 10.54
N GLN A 134 -5.58 -3.53 10.59
CA GLN A 134 -4.85 -3.08 11.78
C GLN A 134 -5.83 -2.59 12.84
N ALA A 135 -5.64 -3.02 14.07
CA ALA A 135 -6.40 -2.49 15.21
C ALA A 135 -5.94 -1.05 15.49
N VAL A 136 -6.84 -0.10 15.34
CA VAL A 136 -6.57 1.33 15.64
C VAL A 136 -6.30 1.55 17.13
N ARG A 137 -6.92 0.73 17.98
CA ARG A 137 -6.64 0.62 19.41
C ARG A 137 -6.43 -0.85 19.75
N PRO A 138 -5.39 -1.18 20.50
CA PRO A 138 -5.17 -2.55 20.96
C PRO A 138 -6.41 -3.04 21.71
N THR A 139 -6.96 -4.17 21.27
CA THR A 139 -8.18 -4.76 21.85
C THR A 139 -7.82 -6.06 22.54
N SER A 140 -8.20 -6.20 23.81
CA SER A 140 -8.08 -7.47 24.52
C SER A 140 -9.06 -8.49 23.93
N SER A 141 -8.56 -9.68 23.61
CA SER A 141 -9.33 -10.82 23.11
C SER A 141 -9.05 -12.04 23.98
N THR A 142 -10.09 -12.72 24.41
CA THR A 142 -10.00 -13.97 25.18
C THR A 142 -10.55 -15.11 24.35
N LEU A 143 -9.75 -16.14 24.17
CA LEU A 143 -10.07 -17.35 23.42
C LEU A 143 -10.17 -18.53 24.38
N THR A 144 -11.14 -19.41 24.15
CA THR A 144 -11.39 -20.60 24.96
C THR A 144 -10.88 -21.84 24.25
N PHE A 145 -10.21 -22.72 25.01
CA PHE A 145 -9.67 -24.00 24.57
C PHE A 145 -10.14 -25.11 25.47
N GLN A 146 -10.70 -26.16 24.92
CA GLN A 146 -11.16 -27.33 25.68
C GLN A 146 -10.20 -28.51 25.48
N PHE A 147 -10.03 -29.30 26.52
CA PHE A 147 -9.05 -30.36 26.58
C PHE A 147 -9.67 -31.71 26.88
N VAL A 148 -9.09 -32.77 26.31
CA VAL A 148 -9.41 -34.17 26.58
C VAL A 148 -8.11 -34.95 26.78
N ARG A 149 -8.19 -36.11 27.46
CA ARG A 149 -7.10 -37.09 27.48
C ARG A 149 -7.32 -38.15 26.44
N GLU A 150 -6.33 -38.30 25.54
CA GLU A 150 -6.23 -39.42 24.59
C GLU A 150 -4.94 -40.19 24.92
N ASP A 151 -5.06 -41.49 25.10
CA ASP A 151 -3.95 -42.39 25.49
C ASP A 151 -3.15 -41.89 26.71
N GLY A 152 -3.82 -41.25 27.66
CA GLY A 152 -3.22 -40.67 28.86
C GLY A 152 -2.62 -39.28 28.70
N GLU A 153 -2.50 -38.77 27.49
CA GLU A 153 -1.92 -37.46 27.14
C GLU A 153 -2.99 -36.38 26.94
N TRP A 154 -2.70 -35.14 27.30
CA TRP A 154 -3.59 -34.04 27.03
C TRP A 154 -3.58 -33.64 25.54
N ARG A 155 -4.79 -33.42 24.99
CA ARG A 155 -5.01 -32.90 23.64
C ARG A 155 -6.11 -31.86 23.67
N ILE A 156 -6.07 -30.90 22.72
CA ILE A 156 -7.07 -29.86 22.56
C ILE A 156 -8.26 -30.45 21.81
N ALA A 157 -9.42 -30.54 22.47
CA ALA A 157 -10.67 -31.03 21.89
C ALA A 157 -11.46 -29.93 21.18
N TYR A 158 -11.18 -28.66 21.50
CA TYR A 158 -11.75 -27.48 20.84
C TYR A 158 -10.77 -26.31 20.90
N ALA A 159 -10.60 -25.64 19.78
CA ALA A 159 -9.91 -24.37 19.63
C ALA A 159 -10.68 -23.50 18.60
N PRO A 160 -10.65 -22.18 18.68
CA PRO A 160 -11.12 -21.34 17.60
C PRO A 160 -10.39 -21.62 16.28
N ASP A 161 -11.07 -21.48 15.15
CA ASP A 161 -10.48 -21.54 13.84
C ASP A 161 -9.49 -20.39 13.62
N GLY A 162 -8.55 -20.57 12.66
CA GLY A 162 -7.47 -19.63 12.41
C GLY A 162 -6.23 -19.90 13.25
N ILE A 163 -5.27 -18.99 13.18
CA ILE A 163 -3.98 -19.08 13.88
C ILE A 163 -3.66 -17.78 14.60
N ILE A 164 -2.79 -17.88 15.62
CA ILE A 164 -2.30 -16.73 16.39
C ILE A 164 -0.80 -16.61 16.17
N LEU A 165 -0.34 -15.44 15.70
CA LEU A 165 1.07 -15.17 15.45
C LEU A 165 1.54 -13.92 16.20
N SER A 166 2.84 -13.86 16.50
CA SER A 166 3.49 -12.59 16.86
C SER A 166 3.71 -11.76 15.58
N PRO A 167 3.93 -10.43 15.67
CA PRO A 167 4.27 -9.61 14.49
C PRO A 167 5.49 -10.16 13.73
N VAL A 168 6.54 -10.53 14.44
CA VAL A 168 7.78 -11.10 13.85
C VAL A 168 7.50 -12.42 13.13
N SER A 169 6.72 -13.32 13.75
CA SER A 169 6.34 -14.59 13.11
C SER A 169 5.44 -14.36 11.89
N PHE A 170 4.50 -13.42 11.98
CA PHE A 170 3.64 -13.07 10.85
C PHE A 170 4.47 -12.59 9.65
N GLU A 171 5.38 -11.63 9.86
CA GLU A 171 6.25 -11.08 8.81
C GLU A 171 7.19 -12.11 8.18
N SER A 172 7.55 -13.14 8.94
CA SER A 172 8.43 -14.21 8.44
C SER A 172 7.71 -15.20 7.53
N VAL A 173 6.38 -15.36 7.68
CA VAL A 173 5.62 -16.38 6.95
C VAL A 173 4.57 -15.82 6.00
N PHE A 174 4.08 -14.58 6.19
CA PHE A 174 3.14 -13.91 5.30
C PHE A 174 3.82 -12.79 4.53
N GLN A 175 3.46 -12.64 3.26
CA GLN A 175 3.95 -11.56 2.40
C GLN A 175 2.77 -10.78 1.81
N PRO A 176 2.91 -9.44 1.67
CA PRO A 176 1.91 -8.61 1.03
C PRO A 176 2.00 -8.73 -0.49
N HIS A 177 0.85 -8.78 -1.14
CA HIS A 177 0.70 -8.81 -2.59
C HIS A 177 -0.45 -7.89 -2.99
N ALA A 178 -0.21 -6.98 -3.94
CA ALA A 178 -1.26 -6.14 -4.49
C ALA A 178 -1.97 -6.89 -5.63
N LEU A 179 -3.29 -7.02 -5.52
CA LEU A 179 -4.17 -7.41 -6.61
C LEU A 179 -4.56 -6.15 -7.37
N TYR A 180 -4.49 -6.15 -8.69
CA TYR A 180 -4.79 -4.96 -9.47
C TYR A 180 -6.13 -5.08 -10.18
N PHE A 181 -6.97 -4.07 -9.97
CA PHE A 181 -8.24 -3.88 -10.68
C PHE A 181 -8.18 -2.59 -11.49
N TYR A 182 -9.04 -2.44 -12.49
CA TYR A 182 -9.07 -1.20 -13.26
C TYR A 182 -9.99 -0.16 -12.63
N ASP A 183 -9.65 1.11 -12.82
CA ASP A 183 -10.64 2.18 -12.72
C ASP A 183 -11.71 1.99 -13.80
N PRO A 184 -12.94 2.55 -13.66
CA PRO A 184 -14.00 2.35 -14.64
C PRO A 184 -13.71 2.90 -16.05
N THR A 185 -12.62 3.67 -16.23
CA THR A 185 -12.17 4.16 -17.54
C THR A 185 -11.06 3.31 -18.15
N TYR A 186 -10.57 2.31 -17.43
CA TYR A 186 -9.45 1.45 -17.82
C TYR A 186 -8.12 2.19 -18.06
N ARG A 187 -7.93 3.36 -17.43
CA ARG A 187 -6.70 4.14 -17.52
C ARG A 187 -5.72 3.83 -16.40
N PHE A 188 -6.23 3.41 -15.25
CA PHE A 188 -5.43 3.15 -14.06
C PHE A 188 -5.66 1.74 -13.52
N LEU A 189 -4.58 1.19 -12.97
CA LEU A 189 -4.62 -0.01 -12.15
C LEU A 189 -4.65 0.40 -10.67
N VAL A 190 -5.69 -0.05 -9.98
CA VAL A 190 -5.96 0.25 -8.57
C VAL A 190 -5.56 -0.96 -7.72
N PRO A 191 -4.65 -0.81 -6.76
CA PRO A 191 -4.22 -1.93 -5.93
C PRO A 191 -5.23 -2.25 -4.82
N ASP A 192 -5.40 -3.55 -4.59
CA ASP A 192 -6.07 -4.16 -3.44
C ASP A 192 -5.05 -5.05 -2.71
N GLN A 193 -4.56 -4.57 -1.58
CA GLN A 193 -3.47 -5.23 -0.84
C GLN A 193 -3.99 -6.45 -0.09
N ARG A 194 -3.34 -7.60 -0.33
CA ARG A 194 -3.65 -8.89 0.34
C ARG A 194 -2.41 -9.52 0.93
N TRP A 195 -2.58 -10.35 1.95
CA TRP A 195 -1.50 -11.06 2.60
C TRP A 195 -1.65 -12.57 2.43
N PHE A 196 -0.65 -13.20 1.85
CA PHE A 196 -0.63 -14.64 1.64
C PHE A 196 0.62 -15.26 2.26
N LEU A 197 0.50 -16.54 2.64
CA LEU A 197 1.65 -17.33 3.07
C LEU A 197 2.68 -17.41 1.94
N ALA A 198 3.95 -17.11 2.25
CA ALA A 198 5.08 -17.19 1.31
C ALA A 198 5.40 -18.67 0.98
N ARG A 199 4.79 -19.22 -0.06
CA ARG A 199 4.87 -20.62 -0.47
C ARG A 199 4.77 -20.80 -1.98
N SER A 200 5.04 -22.02 -2.45
CA SER A 200 4.83 -22.39 -3.85
C SER A 200 3.39 -22.20 -4.36
N SER A 201 2.40 -22.20 -3.47
CA SER A 201 1.00 -21.95 -3.83
C SER A 201 0.57 -20.47 -3.81
N THR A 202 1.48 -19.53 -3.57
CA THR A 202 1.16 -18.10 -3.49
C THR A 202 0.57 -17.57 -4.79
N SER A 203 1.13 -17.97 -5.95
CA SER A 203 0.60 -17.59 -7.28
C SER A 203 -0.84 -18.04 -7.49
N THR A 204 -1.17 -19.25 -7.05
CA THR A 204 -2.55 -19.77 -7.10
C THR A 204 -3.48 -18.94 -6.23
N ARG A 205 -3.06 -18.58 -5.01
CA ARG A 205 -3.86 -17.77 -4.11
C ARG A 205 -4.10 -16.36 -4.64
N ILE A 206 -3.06 -15.73 -5.20
CA ILE A 206 -3.17 -14.42 -5.87
C ILE A 206 -4.17 -14.49 -7.02
N ALA A 207 -4.03 -15.45 -7.92
CA ALA A 207 -4.92 -15.60 -9.06
C ALA A 207 -6.37 -15.90 -8.62
N SER A 208 -6.57 -16.79 -7.64
CA SER A 208 -7.90 -17.10 -7.11
C SER A 208 -8.56 -15.87 -6.46
N ALA A 209 -7.82 -15.10 -5.67
CA ALA A 209 -8.32 -13.88 -5.04
C ALA A 209 -8.64 -12.79 -6.08
N LEU A 210 -7.79 -12.64 -7.11
CA LEU A 210 -8.07 -11.71 -8.22
C LEU A 210 -9.36 -12.08 -8.96
N LEU A 211 -9.59 -13.36 -9.23
CA LEU A 211 -10.80 -13.86 -9.89
C LEU A 211 -12.05 -13.76 -9.00
N ALA A 212 -11.90 -13.84 -7.68
CA ALA A 212 -12.98 -13.62 -6.72
C ALA A 212 -13.44 -12.15 -6.66
N GLY A 213 -12.59 -11.22 -7.12
CA GLY A 213 -12.90 -9.79 -7.20
C GLY A 213 -12.27 -8.95 -6.08
N PRO A 214 -12.53 -7.63 -6.10
CA PRO A 214 -11.96 -6.70 -5.15
C PRO A 214 -12.57 -6.85 -3.75
N ALA A 215 -11.83 -6.36 -2.74
CA ALA A 215 -12.32 -6.19 -1.39
C ALA A 215 -13.65 -5.42 -1.36
N ASP A 216 -14.48 -5.74 -0.36
CA ASP A 216 -15.83 -5.15 -0.27
C ASP A 216 -15.83 -3.62 -0.28
N TRP A 217 -14.82 -3.00 0.35
CA TRP A 217 -14.71 -1.55 0.39
C TRP A 217 -14.40 -0.89 -0.97
N LEU A 218 -13.80 -1.62 -1.94
CA LEU A 218 -13.49 -1.16 -3.30
C LEU A 218 -14.61 -1.46 -4.32
N LYS A 219 -15.57 -2.31 -3.97
CA LYS A 219 -16.66 -2.69 -4.88
C LYS A 219 -17.44 -1.47 -5.38
N GLY A 220 -17.66 -1.44 -6.69
CA GLY A 220 -18.34 -0.35 -7.38
C GLY A 220 -17.46 0.83 -7.77
N ALA A 221 -16.24 0.95 -7.26
CA ALA A 221 -15.27 1.96 -7.69
C ALA A 221 -14.25 1.41 -8.69
N VAL A 222 -14.07 0.10 -8.73
CA VAL A 222 -13.15 -0.59 -9.62
C VAL A 222 -13.87 -1.68 -10.41
N VAL A 223 -13.27 -2.08 -11.53
CA VAL A 223 -13.80 -3.12 -12.41
C VAL A 223 -12.74 -4.19 -12.68
N SER A 224 -13.20 -5.43 -12.87
CA SER A 224 -12.38 -6.54 -13.35
C SER A 224 -12.64 -6.76 -14.83
N SER A 225 -11.61 -7.11 -15.59
CA SER A 225 -11.77 -7.53 -16.99
C SER A 225 -12.12 -9.01 -17.16
N PHE A 226 -12.12 -9.75 -16.06
CA PHE A 226 -12.59 -11.14 -16.07
C PHE A 226 -14.11 -11.17 -16.10
N PRO A 227 -14.73 -11.94 -17.02
CA PRO A 227 -16.17 -12.18 -16.99
C PRO A 227 -16.60 -12.77 -15.63
N GLU A 228 -17.77 -12.38 -15.17
CA GLU A 228 -18.34 -12.89 -13.91
C GLU A 228 -18.41 -14.42 -13.92
N GLY A 229 -18.01 -15.05 -12.82
CA GLY A 229 -17.97 -16.51 -12.67
C GLY A 229 -16.67 -17.16 -13.16
N THR A 230 -15.74 -16.41 -13.78
CA THR A 230 -14.44 -16.95 -14.17
C THR A 230 -13.67 -17.46 -12.94
N GLN A 231 -13.20 -18.68 -13.01
CA GLN A 231 -12.42 -19.36 -11.96
C GLN A 231 -11.18 -20.04 -12.57
N LEU A 232 -10.26 -20.50 -11.72
CA LEU A 232 -9.19 -21.39 -12.16
C LEU A 232 -9.78 -22.78 -12.50
N SER A 233 -9.50 -23.30 -13.70
CA SER A 233 -9.97 -24.61 -14.13
C SER A 233 -9.34 -25.75 -13.32
N LEU A 234 -8.04 -25.66 -13.03
CA LEU A 234 -7.27 -26.71 -12.33
C LEU A 234 -6.99 -26.38 -10.84
N ASN A 235 -7.60 -25.35 -10.26
CA ASN A 235 -7.30 -24.89 -8.89
C ASN A 235 -5.80 -24.70 -8.59
N ALA A 236 -4.98 -24.50 -9.62
CA ALA A 236 -3.54 -24.31 -9.49
C ALA A 236 -2.99 -23.43 -10.62
N VAL A 237 -2.08 -22.53 -10.27
CA VAL A 237 -1.20 -21.83 -11.20
C VAL A 237 0.14 -22.53 -11.18
N THR A 238 0.55 -23.09 -12.31
CA THR A 238 1.86 -23.71 -12.45
C THR A 238 2.86 -22.71 -13.01
N ILE A 239 4.12 -22.84 -12.61
CA ILE A 239 5.21 -21.98 -13.09
C ILE A 239 6.17 -22.84 -13.89
N ASP A 240 6.35 -22.54 -15.17
CA ASP A 240 7.31 -23.18 -16.03
C ASP A 240 8.27 -22.13 -16.61
N SER A 241 9.55 -22.30 -16.30
CA SER A 241 10.63 -21.42 -16.80
C SER A 241 10.33 -19.93 -16.61
N GLY A 242 9.77 -19.56 -15.45
CA GLY A 242 9.41 -18.16 -15.12
C GLY A 242 8.08 -17.69 -15.71
N THR A 243 7.35 -18.54 -16.43
CA THR A 243 6.02 -18.23 -16.95
C THR A 243 4.95 -18.84 -16.04
N ALA A 244 4.05 -18.00 -15.49
CA ALA A 244 2.88 -18.48 -14.80
C ALA A 244 1.82 -18.94 -15.80
N LEU A 245 1.46 -20.21 -15.74
CA LEU A 245 0.40 -20.80 -16.57
C LEU A 245 -0.91 -20.74 -15.79
N VAL A 246 -1.84 -19.90 -16.25
CA VAL A 246 -3.14 -19.66 -15.63
C VAL A 246 -4.23 -20.26 -16.50
N ASP A 247 -4.78 -21.40 -16.07
CA ASP A 247 -5.87 -22.07 -16.77
C ASP A 247 -7.22 -21.64 -16.21
N LEU A 248 -8.05 -21.02 -17.05
CA LEU A 248 -9.32 -20.41 -16.68
C LEU A 248 -10.48 -21.30 -17.07
N SER A 249 -11.60 -21.17 -16.38
CA SER A 249 -12.85 -21.82 -16.73
C SER A 249 -13.42 -21.28 -18.07
N SER A 250 -14.34 -22.03 -18.66
CA SER A 250 -15.02 -21.68 -19.91
C SER A 250 -15.76 -20.33 -19.86
N ASP A 251 -16.05 -19.80 -18.66
CA ASP A 251 -16.64 -18.45 -18.49
C ASP A 251 -15.77 -17.36 -19.12
N ALA A 252 -14.44 -17.53 -19.11
CA ALA A 252 -13.49 -16.62 -19.75
C ALA A 252 -13.66 -16.50 -21.27
N LEU A 253 -14.36 -17.42 -21.94
CA LEU A 253 -14.68 -17.33 -23.37
C LEU A 253 -15.57 -16.13 -23.71
N ARG A 254 -16.34 -15.62 -22.74
CA ARG A 254 -17.21 -14.45 -22.93
C ARG A 254 -16.45 -13.14 -23.07
N ALA A 255 -15.15 -13.14 -22.72
CA ALA A 255 -14.31 -11.95 -22.82
C ALA A 255 -14.09 -11.53 -24.29
N SER A 256 -14.23 -10.24 -24.56
CA SER A 256 -13.84 -9.65 -25.84
C SER A 256 -12.32 -9.73 -26.04
N THR A 257 -11.85 -9.46 -27.26
CA THR A 257 -10.39 -9.40 -27.53
C THR A 257 -9.68 -8.36 -26.67
N VAL A 258 -10.31 -7.21 -26.43
CA VAL A 258 -9.76 -6.15 -25.57
C VAL A 258 -9.73 -6.61 -24.12
N ASP A 259 -10.79 -7.25 -23.64
CA ASP A 259 -10.82 -7.74 -22.26
C ASP A 259 -9.79 -8.84 -22.02
N LYS A 260 -9.50 -9.70 -23.01
CA LYS A 260 -8.41 -10.69 -22.90
C LYS A 260 -7.03 -10.06 -22.73
N VAL A 261 -6.76 -8.93 -23.39
CA VAL A 261 -5.52 -8.16 -23.17
C VAL A 261 -5.48 -7.63 -21.74
N ARG A 262 -6.57 -7.04 -21.26
CA ARG A 262 -6.69 -6.52 -19.90
C ARG A 262 -6.64 -7.61 -18.84
N MET A 263 -7.24 -8.77 -19.06
CA MET A 263 -7.13 -9.94 -18.17
C MET A 263 -5.67 -10.36 -17.98
N ARG A 264 -4.90 -10.44 -19.10
CA ARG A 264 -3.47 -10.74 -19.06
C ARG A 264 -2.70 -9.67 -18.28
N GLU A 265 -3.02 -8.39 -18.47
CA GLU A 265 -2.40 -7.29 -17.74
C GLU A 265 -2.69 -7.36 -16.24
N GLN A 266 -3.95 -7.56 -15.82
CA GLN A 266 -4.33 -7.75 -14.42
C GLN A 266 -3.56 -8.90 -13.77
N LEU A 267 -3.47 -10.06 -14.42
CA LEU A 267 -2.70 -11.20 -13.92
C LEU A 267 -1.21 -10.87 -13.84
N SER A 268 -0.64 -10.29 -14.89
CA SER A 268 0.79 -9.98 -14.94
C SER A 268 1.18 -9.00 -13.84
N LYS A 269 0.38 -7.96 -13.61
CA LYS A 269 0.66 -6.97 -12.55
C LYS A 269 0.44 -7.55 -11.15
N SER A 270 -0.60 -8.33 -10.94
CA SER A 270 -0.89 -8.95 -9.64
C SER A 270 0.13 -10.04 -9.27
N LEU A 271 0.66 -10.76 -10.24
CA LEU A 271 1.67 -11.80 -10.03
C LEU A 271 3.11 -11.27 -10.03
N ALA A 272 3.35 -10.01 -10.42
CA ALA A 272 4.70 -9.43 -10.54
C ALA A 272 5.48 -9.40 -9.21
N SER A 273 4.80 -9.44 -8.07
CA SER A 273 5.44 -9.52 -6.75
C SER A 273 5.97 -10.91 -6.39
N VAL A 274 5.65 -11.94 -7.20
CA VAL A 274 6.16 -13.31 -7.03
C VAL A 274 7.49 -13.42 -7.81
N ALA A 275 8.60 -13.45 -7.10
CA ALA A 275 9.95 -13.34 -7.69
C ALA A 275 10.29 -14.42 -8.75
N THR A 276 9.60 -15.56 -8.73
CA THR A 276 9.79 -16.65 -9.72
C THR A 276 9.00 -16.43 -11.01
N ILE A 277 8.18 -15.37 -11.12
CA ILE A 277 7.32 -15.10 -12.27
C ILE A 277 7.85 -13.88 -13.03
N SER A 278 8.15 -14.07 -14.30
CA SER A 278 8.55 -13.01 -15.24
C SER A 278 7.51 -12.75 -16.33
N SER A 279 6.60 -13.70 -16.57
CA SER A 279 5.55 -13.60 -17.58
C SER A 279 4.32 -14.42 -17.21
N VAL A 280 3.20 -14.15 -17.87
CA VAL A 280 1.93 -14.85 -17.68
C VAL A 280 1.40 -15.36 -19.00
N SER A 281 1.00 -16.63 -19.03
CA SER A 281 0.28 -17.28 -20.13
C SER A 281 -1.09 -17.71 -19.65
N MET A 282 -2.12 -17.49 -20.47
CA MET A 282 -3.48 -17.90 -20.17
C MET A 282 -3.93 -19.03 -21.09
N THR A 283 -4.61 -20.01 -20.50
CA THR A 283 -5.36 -21.05 -21.23
C THR A 283 -6.82 -21.03 -20.77
N ILE A 284 -7.70 -21.62 -21.54
CA ILE A 284 -9.10 -21.86 -21.16
C ILE A 284 -9.38 -23.35 -21.36
N GLU A 285 -9.71 -24.06 -20.27
CA GLU A 285 -9.91 -25.51 -20.28
C GLU A 285 -8.75 -26.26 -20.99
N GLY A 286 -7.52 -25.85 -20.71
CA GLY A 286 -6.30 -26.40 -21.31
C GLY A 286 -5.98 -25.93 -22.74
N ALA A 287 -6.89 -25.21 -23.40
CA ALA A 287 -6.66 -24.66 -24.73
C ALA A 287 -5.93 -23.31 -24.66
N THR A 288 -4.85 -23.14 -25.42
CA THR A 288 -4.07 -21.90 -25.44
C THR A 288 -4.93 -20.73 -25.90
N LEU A 289 -4.96 -19.66 -25.11
CA LEU A 289 -5.63 -18.41 -25.45
C LEU A 289 -4.66 -17.49 -26.19
N SER A 290 -4.94 -17.21 -27.46
CA SER A 290 -4.19 -16.19 -28.18
C SER A 290 -4.64 -14.81 -27.72
N VAL A 291 -3.70 -14.06 -27.12
CA VAL A 291 -3.93 -12.70 -26.64
C VAL A 291 -3.03 -11.75 -27.43
N PRO A 292 -3.58 -10.78 -28.17
CA PRO A 292 -2.78 -9.78 -28.87
C PRO A 292 -1.91 -8.96 -27.90
N ASP A 293 -0.88 -8.32 -28.41
CA ASP A 293 -0.15 -7.32 -27.66
C ASP A 293 -1.01 -6.09 -27.38
N SER A 294 -0.77 -5.42 -26.26
CA SER A 294 -1.51 -4.22 -25.84
C SER A 294 -1.29 -3.03 -26.78
N GLY A 295 -0.27 -3.08 -27.63
CA GLY A 295 0.10 -1.98 -28.52
C GLY A 295 0.58 -0.73 -27.79
N GLY A 296 1.00 -0.88 -26.51
CA GLY A 296 1.44 0.22 -25.66
C GLY A 296 0.34 0.99 -24.96
N ALA A 297 -0.89 0.46 -24.96
CA ALA A 297 -2.03 1.03 -24.25
C ALA A 297 -2.24 0.42 -22.85
N ASP A 298 -1.15 0.15 -22.15
CA ASP A 298 -1.20 -0.39 -20.78
C ASP A 298 -1.75 0.66 -19.81
N ALA A 299 -2.50 0.20 -18.81
CA ALA A 299 -3.02 1.08 -17.78
C ALA A 299 -1.89 1.55 -16.85
N GLN A 300 -2.02 2.79 -16.36
CA GLN A 300 -1.03 3.37 -15.46
C GLN A 300 -1.13 2.76 -14.07
N GLN A 301 0.00 2.37 -13.52
CA GLN A 301 0.14 1.93 -12.15
C GLN A 301 0.89 3.01 -11.37
N ASN A 302 0.36 3.41 -10.21
CA ASN A 302 0.96 4.42 -9.34
C ASN A 302 1.43 5.67 -10.12
N PRO A 303 0.52 6.47 -10.68
CA PRO A 303 0.88 7.66 -11.43
C PRO A 303 1.85 8.55 -10.64
N ASP A 304 2.99 8.88 -11.24
CA ASP A 304 3.99 9.72 -10.57
C ASP A 304 3.67 11.21 -10.74
N VAL A 305 4.27 12.04 -9.92
CA VAL A 305 4.10 13.49 -9.92
C VAL A 305 5.46 14.16 -10.18
N ASP A 306 5.46 15.47 -10.44
CA ASP A 306 6.72 16.21 -10.57
C ASP A 306 7.54 16.04 -9.28
N PRO A 307 8.84 15.71 -9.36
CA PRO A 307 9.68 15.52 -8.17
C PRO A 307 9.91 16.82 -7.37
N ARG A 308 9.64 17.97 -7.97
CA ARG A 308 9.75 19.26 -7.32
C ARG A 308 8.49 19.60 -6.52
N PRO A 309 8.61 20.25 -5.35
CA PRO A 309 7.45 20.73 -4.62
C PRO A 309 6.64 21.73 -5.47
N LEU A 310 5.32 21.56 -5.48
CA LEU A 310 4.39 22.58 -5.97
C LEU A 310 4.17 23.59 -4.83
N VAL A 311 4.47 24.85 -5.06
CA VAL A 311 4.38 25.90 -4.02
C VAL A 311 3.78 27.18 -4.54
N ASP A 312 3.24 27.99 -3.62
CA ASP A 312 3.14 29.44 -3.74
C ASP A 312 4.22 30.05 -2.85
N GLU A 313 5.10 30.87 -3.43
CA GLU A 313 6.12 31.63 -2.76
C GLU A 313 6.03 33.08 -3.22
N ASP A 314 5.72 34.02 -2.32
CA ASP A 314 5.57 35.44 -2.60
C ASP A 314 4.64 35.76 -3.81
N GLY A 315 3.56 34.97 -3.99
CA GLY A 315 2.62 35.12 -5.10
C GLY A 315 3.11 34.55 -6.44
N VAL A 316 4.15 33.71 -6.44
CA VAL A 316 4.58 32.94 -7.61
C VAL A 316 4.20 31.48 -7.41
N VAL A 317 3.24 30.98 -8.18
CA VAL A 317 2.77 29.60 -8.10
C VAL A 317 3.46 28.73 -9.13
N GLY A 318 4.17 27.73 -8.67
CA GLY A 318 4.94 26.86 -9.57
C GLY A 318 5.72 25.75 -8.86
N TYR A 319 6.65 25.16 -9.60
CA TYR A 319 7.52 24.12 -9.10
C TYR A 319 8.84 24.70 -8.60
N ALA A 320 9.14 24.47 -7.33
CA ALA A 320 10.37 24.96 -6.74
C ALA A 320 11.56 23.99 -6.99
N ALA A 321 12.66 24.53 -7.49
CA ALA A 321 13.88 23.75 -7.71
C ALA A 321 14.61 23.53 -6.38
N SER A 322 14.82 22.26 -6.01
CA SER A 322 15.56 21.89 -4.80
C SER A 322 16.97 22.49 -4.79
N GLY A 323 17.37 23.00 -3.61
CA GLY A 323 18.70 23.58 -3.37
C GLY A 323 18.88 25.03 -3.83
N THR A 324 18.03 25.59 -4.71
CA THR A 324 18.08 26.99 -5.12
C THR A 324 16.89 27.81 -4.63
N GLY A 325 15.84 27.17 -4.19
CA GLY A 325 14.57 27.81 -3.80
C GLY A 325 13.84 28.51 -4.96
N LYS A 326 14.38 28.49 -6.17
CA LYS A 326 13.78 29.21 -7.29
C LYS A 326 12.53 28.51 -7.79
N VAL A 327 11.39 29.23 -7.76
CA VAL A 327 10.10 28.73 -8.27
C VAL A 327 10.02 28.97 -9.78
N ALA A 328 9.77 27.89 -10.53
CA ALA A 328 9.42 27.95 -11.94
C ALA A 328 7.89 28.01 -12.07
N GLU A 329 7.35 29.16 -12.48
CA GLU A 329 5.91 29.41 -12.62
C GLU A 329 5.24 28.32 -13.48
N LEU A 330 4.03 27.90 -13.09
CA LEU A 330 3.19 26.99 -13.88
C LEU A 330 2.87 27.61 -15.24
N GLY A 331 3.07 26.82 -16.30
CA GLY A 331 2.82 27.22 -17.68
C GLY A 331 1.34 27.51 -17.98
N SER A 332 1.04 27.90 -19.22
CA SER A 332 -0.31 28.12 -19.76
C SER A 332 -1.13 29.19 -19.03
N GLY A 333 -0.49 30.04 -18.21
CA GLY A 333 -1.14 31.08 -17.41
C GLY A 333 -1.90 30.57 -16.18
N VAL A 334 -1.81 29.28 -15.87
CA VAL A 334 -2.43 28.70 -14.66
C VAL A 334 -1.79 29.26 -13.40
N GLY A 335 -0.46 29.38 -13.34
CA GLY A 335 0.26 29.94 -12.19
C GLY A 335 -0.21 31.36 -11.85
N ALA A 336 -0.18 32.27 -12.81
CA ALA A 336 -0.65 33.64 -12.65
C ALA A 336 -2.16 33.73 -12.29
N ALA A 337 -2.95 32.79 -12.85
CA ALA A 337 -4.38 32.73 -12.50
C ALA A 337 -4.61 32.24 -11.07
N ILE A 338 -3.80 31.34 -10.53
CA ILE A 338 -3.87 30.90 -9.12
C ILE A 338 -3.37 32.04 -8.20
N ALA A 339 -2.19 32.56 -8.46
CA ALA A 339 -1.56 33.60 -7.65
C ALA A 339 -2.48 34.80 -7.39
N GLY A 340 -3.22 35.26 -8.41
CA GLY A 340 -4.17 36.35 -8.28
C GLY A 340 -5.46 36.06 -7.47
N LEU A 341 -5.53 34.91 -6.77
CA LEU A 341 -6.63 34.51 -5.91
C LEU A 341 -6.29 34.53 -4.41
N ASP A 342 -5.06 34.90 -4.04
CA ASP A 342 -4.54 34.77 -2.67
C ASP A 342 -4.80 33.36 -2.11
N PRO A 343 -4.19 32.30 -2.69
CA PRO A 343 -4.51 30.96 -2.34
C PRO A 343 -4.12 30.58 -0.91
N THR A 344 -4.97 29.86 -0.21
CA THR A 344 -4.64 29.23 1.08
C THR A 344 -4.36 27.73 0.90
N SER A 345 -4.77 27.16 -0.23
CA SER A 345 -4.50 25.77 -0.64
C SER A 345 -4.61 25.61 -2.14
N ILE A 346 -3.83 24.71 -2.70
CA ILE A 346 -3.75 24.42 -4.14
C ILE A 346 -3.74 22.92 -4.34
N ALA A 347 -4.64 22.40 -5.17
CA ALA A 347 -4.58 21.05 -5.71
C ALA A 347 -4.53 21.11 -7.24
N LEU A 348 -3.48 20.52 -7.84
CA LEU A 348 -3.21 20.57 -9.27
C LEU A 348 -3.50 19.19 -9.90
N SER A 349 -4.25 19.17 -11.02
CA SER A 349 -4.50 17.95 -11.80
C SER A 349 -3.22 17.40 -12.44
N ALA A 350 -3.19 16.12 -12.77
CA ALA A 350 -2.06 15.46 -13.43
C ALA A 350 -1.64 16.15 -14.74
N SER A 351 -2.59 16.74 -15.49
CA SER A 351 -2.30 17.50 -16.72
C SER A 351 -1.64 18.86 -16.47
N GLY A 352 -1.64 19.35 -15.23
CA GLY A 352 -1.14 20.70 -14.89
C GLY A 352 -1.98 21.86 -15.44
N THR A 353 -3.14 21.57 -16.03
CA THR A 353 -3.99 22.58 -16.70
C THR A 353 -5.22 23.00 -15.91
N THR A 354 -5.58 22.21 -14.89
CA THR A 354 -6.71 22.46 -13.98
C THR A 354 -6.24 22.43 -12.55
N ALA A 355 -6.65 23.42 -11.76
CA ALA A 355 -6.38 23.46 -10.33
C ALA A 355 -7.67 23.73 -9.54
N ALA A 356 -7.76 23.15 -8.34
CA ALA A 356 -8.71 23.54 -7.31
C ALA A 356 -7.97 24.42 -6.30
N VAL A 357 -8.47 25.63 -6.08
CA VAL A 357 -7.85 26.65 -5.23
C VAL A 357 -8.81 27.00 -4.11
N GLY A 358 -8.36 26.81 -2.87
CA GLY A 358 -9.03 27.34 -1.69
C GLY A 358 -8.51 28.74 -1.39
N ASN A 359 -9.40 29.66 -1.08
CA ASN A 359 -9.08 30.99 -0.62
C ASN A 359 -10.13 31.48 0.39
N ARG A 360 -10.05 32.77 0.82
CA ARG A 360 -11.00 33.33 1.80
C ARG A 360 -12.44 33.39 1.31
N ASP A 361 -12.65 33.40 -0.03
CA ASP A 361 -13.97 33.54 -0.64
C ASP A 361 -14.59 32.16 -0.99
N GLY A 362 -13.88 31.08 -0.71
CA GLY A 362 -14.34 29.71 -0.96
C GLY A 362 -13.43 28.90 -1.87
N VAL A 363 -14.02 28.07 -2.76
CA VAL A 363 -13.28 27.22 -3.71
C VAL A 363 -13.46 27.72 -5.13
N VAL A 364 -12.33 27.89 -5.82
CA VAL A 364 -12.25 28.35 -7.21
C VAL A 364 -11.60 27.27 -8.07
N VAL A 365 -12.23 26.93 -9.19
CA VAL A 365 -11.62 26.12 -10.26
C VAL A 365 -10.86 27.03 -11.19
N VAL A 366 -9.60 26.72 -11.45
CA VAL A 366 -8.76 27.43 -12.43
C VAL A 366 -8.51 26.49 -13.61
N ARG A 367 -8.75 26.98 -14.86
CA ARG A 367 -8.45 26.26 -16.11
C ARG A 367 -7.73 27.20 -17.07
N GLY A 368 -6.46 26.94 -17.30
CA GLY A 368 -5.66 27.89 -18.02
C GLY A 368 -5.71 29.26 -17.34
N LYS A 369 -6.37 30.23 -17.97
CA LYS A 369 -6.57 31.59 -17.42
C LYS A 369 -7.97 31.79 -16.82
N ASP A 370 -8.89 30.87 -17.04
CA ASP A 370 -10.28 30.99 -16.59
C ASP A 370 -10.42 30.61 -15.13
N ARG A 371 -11.23 31.35 -14.40
CA ARG A 371 -11.54 31.18 -12.98
C ARG A 371 -13.04 31.05 -12.79
N LEU A 372 -13.46 30.01 -12.09
CA LEU A 372 -14.87 29.78 -11.74
C LEU A 372 -14.98 29.48 -10.25
N ARG A 373 -15.59 30.36 -9.47
CA ARG A 373 -15.91 30.05 -8.08
C ARG A 373 -17.07 29.06 -8.05
N VAL A 374 -16.82 27.86 -7.49
CA VAL A 374 -17.78 26.77 -7.45
C VAL A 374 -18.42 26.56 -6.08
N ASP A 375 -17.73 26.98 -5.01
CA ASP A 375 -18.23 26.90 -3.66
C ASP A 375 -17.91 28.20 -2.91
N ALA A 376 -18.93 28.80 -2.30
CA ALA A 376 -18.79 30.06 -1.54
C ALA A 376 -19.19 29.88 -0.06
N ARG A 377 -19.29 28.62 0.41
CA ARG A 377 -19.53 28.33 1.82
C ARG A 377 -18.32 28.72 2.65
N ASP A 378 -18.56 29.13 3.88
CA ASP A 378 -17.51 29.39 4.85
C ASP A 378 -16.94 28.06 5.41
N ASP A 379 -15.76 28.14 6.04
CA ASP A 379 -15.13 27.06 6.80
C ASP A 379 -14.86 25.81 5.94
N LEU A 380 -14.46 26.02 4.66
CA LEU A 380 -14.10 24.95 3.76
C LEU A 380 -12.68 24.42 4.03
N VAL A 381 -12.50 23.11 4.02
CA VAL A 381 -11.17 22.49 4.02
C VAL A 381 -10.50 22.64 2.64
N ALA A 382 -9.20 22.39 2.57
CA ALA A 382 -8.47 22.41 1.31
C ALA A 382 -9.19 21.55 0.25
N PRO A 383 -9.51 22.11 -0.93
CA PRO A 383 -10.19 21.36 -1.99
C PRO A 383 -9.28 20.32 -2.62
N ALA A 384 -9.87 19.28 -3.21
CA ALA A 384 -9.17 18.32 -4.04
C ALA A 384 -9.64 18.43 -5.51
N VAL A 385 -8.83 17.92 -6.43
CA VAL A 385 -9.19 17.75 -7.83
C VAL A 385 -8.95 16.30 -8.23
N ASP A 386 -9.78 15.73 -9.07
CA ASP A 386 -9.56 14.39 -9.63
C ASP A 386 -9.20 14.45 -11.12
N ASP A 387 -8.78 13.32 -11.67
CA ASP A 387 -8.33 13.22 -13.07
C ASP A 387 -9.50 13.19 -14.08
N LEU A 388 -10.73 13.11 -13.60
CA LEU A 388 -11.96 13.26 -14.38
C LEU A 388 -12.44 14.73 -14.40
N GLY A 389 -11.73 15.62 -13.72
CA GLY A 389 -11.96 17.05 -13.71
C GLY A 389 -12.96 17.54 -12.67
N PHE A 390 -13.39 16.68 -11.73
CA PHE A 390 -14.20 17.11 -10.60
C PHE A 390 -13.34 17.80 -9.54
N VAL A 391 -13.85 18.92 -9.03
CA VAL A 391 -13.29 19.61 -7.86
C VAL A 391 -14.15 19.29 -6.65
N TRP A 392 -13.51 18.90 -5.57
CA TRP A 392 -14.15 18.41 -4.36
C TRP A 392 -14.00 19.41 -3.24
N ALA A 393 -15.10 19.70 -2.54
CA ALA A 393 -15.14 20.61 -1.41
C ALA A 393 -15.96 20.02 -0.26
N GLY A 394 -15.47 20.22 0.96
CA GLY A 394 -16.13 19.86 2.20
C GLY A 394 -15.95 20.96 3.23
N GLN A 395 -16.86 21.07 4.21
CA GLN A 395 -16.75 21.98 5.33
C GLN A 395 -16.07 21.30 6.52
N HIS A 396 -15.25 22.06 7.23
CA HIS A 396 -14.56 21.57 8.44
C HIS A 396 -15.56 21.00 9.46
N SER A 397 -16.65 21.70 9.71
CA SER A 397 -17.69 21.30 10.68
C SER A 397 -18.66 20.21 10.20
N ASP A 398 -18.53 19.73 8.94
CA ASP A 398 -19.50 18.79 8.37
C ASP A 398 -18.86 17.68 7.53
N THR A 399 -18.80 16.48 8.09
CA THR A 399 -18.29 15.29 7.40
C THR A 399 -19.30 14.62 6.45
N ARG A 400 -20.56 15.09 6.39
CA ARG A 400 -21.63 14.43 5.63
C ARG A 400 -21.90 15.07 4.27
N HIS A 401 -21.55 16.35 4.10
CA HIS A 401 -21.83 17.11 2.89
C HIS A 401 -20.55 17.42 2.12
N ILE A 402 -20.00 16.41 1.49
CA ILE A 402 -18.91 16.55 0.52
C ILE A 402 -19.54 16.76 -0.85
N THR A 403 -19.15 17.82 -1.55
CA THR A 403 -19.67 18.15 -2.88
C THR A 403 -18.55 18.03 -3.91
N ALA A 404 -18.84 17.36 -5.01
CA ALA A 404 -17.99 17.34 -6.19
C ALA A 404 -18.60 18.25 -7.26
N TYR A 405 -17.82 19.19 -7.77
CA TYR A 405 -18.23 20.13 -8.81
C TYR A 405 -17.69 19.66 -10.16
N GLY A 406 -18.58 19.44 -11.10
CA GLY A 406 -18.22 19.08 -12.48
C GLY A 406 -17.53 20.22 -13.22
N LEU A 407 -17.19 19.97 -14.48
CA LEU A 407 -16.46 20.91 -15.33
C LEU A 407 -17.18 22.25 -15.55
N GLY A 408 -18.50 22.29 -15.49
CA GLY A 408 -19.33 23.50 -15.58
C GLY A 408 -19.61 24.19 -14.25
N GLY A 409 -19.12 23.61 -13.13
CA GLY A 409 -19.45 24.06 -11.79
C GLY A 409 -20.72 23.39 -11.23
N ASP A 410 -21.26 22.40 -11.92
CA ASP A 410 -22.48 21.68 -11.49
C ASP A 410 -22.21 20.87 -10.22
N PRO A 411 -22.95 21.09 -9.12
CA PRO A 411 -22.71 20.42 -7.85
C PRO A 411 -23.30 19.00 -7.83
N HIS A 412 -22.52 18.04 -7.42
CA HIS A 412 -22.93 16.67 -7.11
C HIS A 412 -22.73 16.41 -5.62
N GLN A 413 -23.83 16.25 -4.90
CA GLN A 413 -23.79 15.88 -3.48
C GLN A 413 -23.40 14.41 -3.35
N VAL A 414 -22.27 14.14 -2.72
CA VAL A 414 -21.75 12.78 -2.56
C VAL A 414 -22.16 12.23 -1.19
N ARG A 415 -22.93 11.14 -1.19
CA ARG A 415 -23.37 10.47 0.04
C ARG A 415 -22.19 9.83 0.75
N THR A 416 -22.10 10.07 2.05
CA THR A 416 -21.02 9.54 2.88
C THR A 416 -21.55 8.95 4.18
N THR A 417 -20.84 7.94 4.69
CA THR A 417 -21.07 7.31 6.01
C THR A 417 -19.91 7.58 6.97
N LEU A 418 -19.12 8.62 6.72
CA LEU A 418 -18.04 9.06 7.60
C LEU A 418 -18.57 9.34 9.01
N PRO A 419 -17.77 9.12 10.07
CA PRO A 419 -18.15 9.45 11.42
C PRO A 419 -18.34 10.96 11.60
N ARG A 420 -19.06 11.34 12.65
CA ARG A 420 -19.18 12.74 13.05
C ARG A 420 -17.86 13.23 13.63
N GLY A 421 -17.54 14.47 13.35
CA GLY A 421 -16.31 15.13 13.79
C GLY A 421 -16.01 16.34 12.89
N ASP A 422 -14.84 16.90 13.06
CA ASP A 422 -14.36 18.00 12.25
C ASP A 422 -13.52 17.45 11.10
N LEU A 423 -13.91 17.70 9.86
CA LEU A 423 -13.12 17.34 8.68
C LEU A 423 -11.88 18.23 8.62
N VAL A 424 -10.70 17.63 8.77
CA VAL A 424 -9.44 18.37 8.77
C VAL A 424 -8.79 18.40 7.40
N SER A 425 -8.83 17.27 6.69
CA SER A 425 -8.26 17.13 5.35
C SER A 425 -9.09 16.17 4.52
N PHE A 426 -9.25 16.47 3.23
CA PHE A 426 -9.90 15.61 2.26
C PHE A 426 -9.10 15.58 0.95
N GLN A 427 -8.77 14.40 0.48
CA GLN A 427 -8.03 14.22 -0.76
C GLN A 427 -8.59 13.07 -1.59
N VAL A 428 -8.35 13.11 -2.89
CA VAL A 428 -8.66 12.02 -3.83
C VAL A 428 -7.35 11.34 -4.23
N SER A 429 -7.35 10.04 -4.50
CA SER A 429 -6.19 9.31 -5.01
C SER A 429 -5.83 9.72 -6.44
N ARG A 430 -4.57 9.49 -6.84
CA ARG A 430 -4.11 9.81 -8.21
C ARG A 430 -4.85 9.03 -9.31
N ASP A 431 -5.37 7.85 -8.98
CA ASP A 431 -6.23 7.06 -9.86
C ASP A 431 -7.70 7.50 -9.88
N SER A 432 -8.08 8.48 -9.06
CA SER A 432 -9.43 9.06 -8.95
C SER A 432 -10.54 8.09 -8.51
N THR A 433 -10.16 6.92 -7.95
CA THR A 433 -11.12 5.90 -7.50
C THR A 433 -11.34 5.90 -5.99
N ARG A 434 -10.46 6.56 -5.22
CA ARG A 434 -10.47 6.51 -3.75
C ARG A 434 -10.35 7.91 -3.16
N ALA A 435 -10.95 8.10 -2.00
CA ALA A 435 -10.85 9.31 -1.21
C ALA A 435 -10.18 9.02 0.14
N LEU A 436 -9.47 10.01 0.66
CA LEU A 436 -8.84 10.04 1.98
C LEU A 436 -9.46 11.17 2.78
N ALA A 437 -9.91 10.91 4.01
CA ALA A 437 -10.43 11.89 4.93
C ALA A 437 -9.76 11.78 6.30
N LEU A 438 -9.20 12.88 6.79
CA LEU A 438 -8.73 13.01 8.17
C LEU A 438 -9.79 13.76 8.96
N ILE A 439 -10.28 13.16 10.03
CA ILE A 439 -11.37 13.68 10.85
C ILE A 439 -10.91 13.75 12.30
N GLU A 440 -11.05 14.90 12.94
CA GLU A 440 -10.92 15.03 14.39
C GLU A 440 -12.25 14.60 15.02
N THR A 441 -12.23 13.55 15.82
CA THR A 441 -13.42 13.02 16.50
C THR A 441 -13.28 13.17 18.01
N SER A 442 -14.37 12.97 18.76
CA SER A 442 -14.32 12.92 20.24
C SER A 442 -13.31 11.91 20.80
N ASP A 443 -12.96 10.92 20.01
CA ASP A 443 -12.01 9.86 20.37
C ASP A 443 -10.59 10.14 19.86
N GLY A 444 -10.34 11.31 19.30
CA GLY A 444 -9.10 11.74 18.66
C GLY A 444 -9.12 11.56 17.13
N PRO A 445 -8.00 11.79 16.45
CA PRO A 445 -7.92 11.75 15.01
C PRO A 445 -8.24 10.38 14.43
N GLY A 446 -9.03 10.37 13.36
CA GLY A 446 -9.35 9.20 12.55
C GLY A 446 -9.00 9.44 11.08
N LEU A 447 -8.25 8.53 10.49
CA LEU A 447 -7.93 8.55 9.06
C LEU A 447 -8.76 7.49 8.35
N TYR A 448 -9.48 7.89 7.30
CA TYR A 448 -10.44 7.03 6.59
C TYR A 448 -10.14 7.03 5.10
N VAL A 449 -10.11 5.84 4.51
CA VAL A 449 -10.04 5.62 3.07
C VAL A 449 -11.37 5.07 2.58
N MET A 450 -11.86 5.58 1.45
CA MET A 450 -13.16 5.20 0.89
C MET A 450 -13.05 5.06 -0.63
N ALA A 451 -13.81 4.15 -1.19
CA ALA A 451 -14.02 4.09 -2.63
C ALA A 451 -14.94 5.24 -3.10
N ILE A 452 -14.69 5.79 -4.28
CA ILE A 452 -15.55 6.79 -4.93
C ILE A 452 -16.46 6.06 -5.91
N ILE A 453 -17.74 5.96 -5.57
CA ILE A 453 -18.75 5.33 -6.42
C ILE A 453 -19.31 6.35 -7.41
N ARG A 454 -19.24 6.03 -8.69
CA ARG A 454 -19.66 6.93 -9.78
C ARG A 454 -20.83 6.36 -10.56
N GLY A 455 -21.68 7.24 -11.08
CA GLY A 455 -22.75 6.91 -12.00
C GLY A 455 -22.25 6.58 -13.42
N PRO A 456 -23.18 6.21 -14.34
CA PRO A 456 -22.85 5.92 -15.74
C PRO A 456 -22.23 7.12 -16.49
N ASP A 457 -22.55 8.34 -16.09
CA ASP A 457 -22.00 9.60 -16.58
C ASP A 457 -20.66 9.97 -15.94
N ARG A 458 -20.09 9.08 -15.12
CA ARG A 458 -18.87 9.24 -14.33
C ARG A 458 -18.98 10.26 -13.19
N SER A 459 -20.14 10.87 -12.97
CA SER A 459 -20.33 11.76 -11.81
C SER A 459 -20.25 10.95 -10.50
N PRO A 460 -19.60 11.48 -9.46
CA PRO A 460 -19.57 10.83 -8.16
C PRO A 460 -20.94 10.91 -7.49
N THR A 461 -21.39 9.79 -6.92
CA THR A 461 -22.72 9.66 -6.30
C THR A 461 -22.68 9.33 -4.82
N SER A 462 -21.70 8.55 -4.39
CA SER A 462 -21.53 8.14 -3.00
C SER A 462 -20.10 7.66 -2.74
N PHE A 463 -19.74 7.57 -1.48
CA PHE A 463 -18.57 6.80 -1.08
C PHE A 463 -18.98 5.37 -0.68
N GLY A 464 -18.06 4.43 -0.86
CA GLY A 464 -18.12 3.10 -0.26
C GLY A 464 -17.99 3.17 1.27
N ALA A 465 -18.05 2.01 1.93
CA ALA A 465 -17.83 1.92 3.37
C ALA A 465 -16.43 2.45 3.73
N PRO A 466 -16.32 3.37 4.72
CA PRO A 466 -15.03 3.91 5.12
C PRO A 466 -14.20 2.84 5.84
N VAL A 467 -12.97 2.64 5.39
CA VAL A 467 -11.97 1.82 6.08
C VAL A 467 -11.14 2.75 6.95
N ARG A 468 -11.18 2.54 8.26
CA ARG A 468 -10.35 3.28 9.20
C ARG A 468 -8.94 2.71 9.19
N VAL A 469 -7.95 3.58 8.96
CA VAL A 469 -6.52 3.25 9.01
C VAL A 469 -5.84 4.01 10.14
N GLN A 470 -4.60 3.67 10.47
CA GLN A 470 -3.89 4.31 11.56
C GLN A 470 -3.60 5.78 11.23
N ALA A 471 -4.07 6.69 12.07
CA ALA A 471 -3.76 8.11 12.04
C ALA A 471 -2.58 8.46 12.96
N ALA A 472 -1.95 9.58 12.68
CA ALA A 472 -1.00 10.23 13.59
C ALA A 472 -1.72 10.68 14.87
N SER A 473 -1.03 10.57 16.01
CA SER A 473 -1.53 11.06 17.31
C SER A 473 -1.31 12.56 17.48
N GLY A 474 -2.04 13.15 18.41
CA GLY A 474 -2.03 14.59 18.67
C GLY A 474 -3.20 15.30 17.98
N THR A 475 -3.22 16.62 17.91
CA THR A 475 -4.22 17.38 17.16
C THR A 475 -3.99 17.15 15.67
N ALA A 476 -5.02 16.75 14.94
CA ALA A 476 -4.94 16.52 13.51
C ALA A 476 -4.51 17.79 12.76
N VAL A 477 -3.59 17.65 11.80
CA VAL A 477 -3.06 18.77 11.00
C VAL A 477 -3.41 18.60 9.54
N ASP A 478 -3.00 17.48 8.92
CA ASP A 478 -3.23 17.25 7.49
C ASP A 478 -2.95 15.77 7.15
N ALA A 479 -3.39 15.32 5.96
CA ALA A 479 -3.14 13.98 5.42
C ALA A 479 -2.90 14.02 3.92
N ALA A 480 -2.13 13.04 3.40
CA ALA A 480 -1.77 12.94 1.99
C ALA A 480 -1.74 11.51 1.47
N TRP A 481 -2.03 11.34 0.19
CA TRP A 481 -1.64 10.16 -0.58
C TRP A 481 -0.13 10.20 -0.82
N VAL A 482 0.57 9.13 -0.45
CA VAL A 482 2.02 8.98 -0.70
C VAL A 482 2.25 8.36 -2.08
N ASN A 483 1.53 7.28 -2.35
CA ASN A 483 1.50 6.53 -3.60
C ASN A 483 0.13 5.84 -3.74
N ASP A 484 0.02 4.82 -4.60
CA ASP A 484 -1.23 4.09 -4.82
C ASP A 484 -1.63 3.15 -3.66
N THR A 485 -0.72 2.80 -2.76
CA THR A 485 -0.98 1.92 -1.60
C THR A 485 -0.87 2.62 -0.26
N ASP A 486 -0.12 3.72 -0.16
CA ASP A 486 0.21 4.34 1.11
C ASP A 486 -0.40 5.73 1.26
N VAL A 487 -0.83 6.00 2.46
CA VAL A 487 -1.27 7.32 2.93
C VAL A 487 -0.43 7.77 4.11
N ALA A 488 -0.37 9.07 4.35
CA ALA A 488 0.29 9.63 5.53
C ALA A 488 -0.61 10.66 6.22
N SER A 489 -0.47 10.79 7.52
CA SER A 489 -1.12 11.84 8.31
C SER A 489 -0.14 12.51 9.27
N VAL A 490 -0.43 13.74 9.60
CA VAL A 490 0.32 14.55 10.56
C VAL A 490 -0.59 14.95 11.70
N GLY A 491 -0.12 14.74 12.92
CA GLY A 491 -0.72 15.25 14.14
C GLY A 491 0.29 16.07 14.92
N GLN A 492 -0.14 17.18 15.52
CA GLN A 492 0.72 18.01 16.35
C GLN A 492 0.63 17.60 17.81
N THR A 493 1.76 17.23 18.40
CA THR A 493 1.90 16.93 19.82
C THR A 493 2.65 18.03 20.55
N PRO A 494 2.64 18.07 21.91
CA PRO A 494 3.43 19.04 22.67
C PRO A 494 4.95 18.94 22.40
N THR A 495 5.43 17.81 21.92
CA THR A 495 6.85 17.56 21.65
C THR A 495 7.23 17.69 20.18
N GLY A 496 6.31 18.14 19.32
CA GLY A 496 6.54 18.27 17.87
C GLY A 496 5.54 17.48 17.03
N PRO A 497 5.67 17.48 15.71
CA PRO A 497 4.77 16.74 14.82
C PRO A 497 4.98 15.23 14.98
N ASN A 498 3.88 14.49 15.00
CA ASN A 498 3.84 13.04 14.84
C ASN A 498 3.38 12.75 13.42
N ILE A 499 4.16 11.94 12.69
CA ILE A 499 3.88 11.63 11.29
C ILE A 499 3.79 10.12 11.17
N VAL A 500 2.66 9.64 10.66
CA VAL A 500 2.41 8.21 10.48
C VAL A 500 2.13 7.95 9.00
N ARG A 501 2.90 7.03 8.42
CA ARG A 501 2.65 6.44 7.10
C ARG A 501 1.96 5.11 7.29
N THR A 502 0.87 4.89 6.58
CA THR A 502 0.06 3.67 6.67
C THR A 502 -0.18 3.09 5.28
N THR A 503 0.15 1.82 5.10
CA THR A 503 -0.24 1.06 3.92
C THR A 503 -1.70 0.63 4.05
N ILE A 504 -2.53 0.92 3.06
CA ILE A 504 -3.94 0.49 3.03
C ILE A 504 -3.96 -1.03 2.88
N GLY A 505 -4.65 -1.72 3.80
CA GLY A 505 -4.57 -3.18 3.86
C GLY A 505 -3.22 -3.71 4.36
N GLY A 506 -2.46 -2.90 5.11
CA GLY A 506 -1.14 -3.24 5.62
C GLY A 506 -0.82 -2.53 6.93
N LYS A 507 0.48 -2.40 7.20
CA LYS A 507 1.00 -1.85 8.45
C LYS A 507 1.14 -0.35 8.41
N SER A 508 1.23 0.23 9.59
CA SER A 508 1.65 1.62 9.79
C SER A 508 3.05 1.72 10.36
N SER A 509 3.72 2.82 10.07
CA SER A 509 5.02 3.19 10.63
C SER A 509 5.03 4.66 11.01
N THR A 510 5.63 4.94 12.19
CA THR A 510 5.89 6.32 12.59
C THR A 510 7.20 6.77 11.98
N LEU A 511 7.18 7.89 11.27
CA LEU A 511 8.37 8.47 10.67
C LEU A 511 9.14 9.31 11.71
N PRO A 512 10.45 9.53 11.52
CA PRO A 512 11.21 10.46 12.33
C PRO A 512 10.55 11.82 12.33
N LYS A 513 10.50 12.49 13.48
CA LYS A 513 9.88 13.83 13.59
C LYS A 513 10.90 14.93 13.26
N PRO A 514 10.55 15.93 12.45
CA PRO A 514 11.33 17.15 12.34
C PRO A 514 11.10 18.05 13.56
N ASP A 515 12.00 19.00 13.77
CA ASP A 515 11.81 20.04 14.78
C ASP A 515 10.78 21.07 14.35
N GLY A 516 10.02 21.61 15.31
CA GLY A 516 9.05 22.69 15.05
C GLY A 516 7.62 22.21 14.90
N ARG A 517 6.81 22.95 14.14
CA ARG A 517 5.40 22.70 13.91
C ARG A 517 5.13 22.51 12.42
N ALA A 518 4.52 21.41 12.05
CA ALA A 518 4.05 21.14 10.69
C ALA A 518 2.69 21.81 10.44
N THR A 519 2.46 22.27 9.22
CA THR A 519 1.22 22.94 8.80
C THR A 519 0.54 22.29 7.60
N ALA A 520 1.29 21.55 6.76
CA ALA A 520 0.72 20.80 5.64
C ALA A 520 1.62 19.63 5.26
N ILE A 521 1.05 18.60 4.64
CA ILE A 521 1.78 17.47 4.07
C ILE A 521 1.30 17.19 2.65
N SER A 522 2.21 16.83 1.76
CA SER A 522 1.89 16.42 0.38
C SER A 522 2.73 15.21 -0.03
N GLY A 523 2.17 14.36 -0.88
CA GLY A 523 2.93 13.27 -1.50
C GLY A 523 3.76 13.77 -2.68
N GLY A 524 5.04 13.44 -2.69
CA GLY A 524 5.96 13.72 -3.78
C GLY A 524 6.15 12.53 -4.74
N SER A 525 7.10 12.68 -5.66
CA SER A 525 7.52 11.63 -6.57
C SER A 525 8.23 10.49 -5.82
N GLY A 526 8.12 9.26 -6.35
CA GLY A 526 8.81 8.08 -5.81
C GLY A 526 8.40 7.70 -4.38
N GLY A 527 7.24 8.16 -3.90
CA GLY A 527 6.74 7.87 -2.55
C GLY A 527 7.40 8.70 -1.45
N ALA A 528 8.09 9.80 -1.80
CA ALA A 528 8.56 10.79 -0.85
C ALA A 528 7.38 11.61 -0.29
N LEU A 529 7.55 12.16 0.90
CA LEU A 529 6.62 13.11 1.52
C LEU A 529 7.26 14.50 1.56
N LEU A 530 6.47 15.51 1.31
CA LEU A 530 6.81 16.91 1.48
C LEU A 530 6.05 17.44 2.69
N LEU A 531 6.71 18.19 3.55
CA LEU A 531 6.16 18.72 4.78
C LEU A 531 6.44 20.22 4.86
N ARG A 532 5.39 21.04 4.96
CA ARG A 532 5.54 22.47 5.20
C ARG A 532 5.52 22.74 6.69
N MET A 533 6.52 23.50 7.13
CA MET A 533 6.66 23.91 8.52
C MET A 533 6.05 25.31 8.74
N SER A 534 5.78 25.66 10.00
CA SER A 534 5.17 26.95 10.37
C SER A 534 6.03 28.18 10.06
N ASN A 535 7.33 28.00 9.86
CA ASN A 535 8.26 29.05 9.42
C ASN A 535 8.34 29.17 7.88
N GLY A 536 7.54 28.39 7.14
CA GLY A 536 7.51 28.36 5.68
C GLY A 536 8.44 27.31 5.05
N ASP A 537 9.40 26.76 5.77
CA ASP A 537 10.33 25.75 5.22
C ASP A 537 9.57 24.53 4.69
N VAL A 538 9.99 24.04 3.52
CA VAL A 538 9.54 22.78 2.95
C VAL A 538 10.61 21.72 3.15
N LEU A 539 10.26 20.65 3.85
CA LEU A 539 11.12 19.48 4.09
C LEU A 539 10.67 18.33 3.20
N GLN A 540 11.63 17.47 2.85
CA GLN A 540 11.37 16.22 2.12
C GLN A 540 11.79 15.01 2.95
N SER A 541 10.95 13.97 2.99
CA SER A 541 11.28 12.73 3.69
C SER A 541 12.39 11.98 2.96
N THR A 542 13.31 11.41 3.76
CA THR A 542 14.38 10.52 3.32
C THR A 542 14.32 9.20 4.08
N GLY A 543 15.17 8.24 3.72
CA GLY A 543 15.22 6.95 4.43
C GLY A 543 15.60 7.06 5.91
N GLY A 544 16.18 8.18 6.35
CA GLY A 544 16.64 8.40 7.72
C GLY A 544 15.99 9.55 8.47
N GLY A 545 15.18 10.38 7.81
CA GLY A 545 14.61 11.57 8.43
C GLY A 545 13.99 12.55 7.45
N TRP A 546 14.23 13.84 7.69
CA TRP A 546 13.73 14.94 6.87
C TRP A 546 14.90 15.84 6.47
N ASP A 547 15.03 16.07 5.18
CA ASP A 547 16.01 17.00 4.63
C ASP A 547 15.32 18.28 4.19
N THR A 548 16.01 19.42 4.36
CA THR A 548 15.50 20.69 3.82
C THR A 548 15.63 20.69 2.31
N THR A 549 14.57 21.10 1.62
CA THR A 549 14.60 21.33 0.17
C THR A 549 15.28 22.66 -0.20
N GLY A 550 15.50 23.55 0.80
CA GLY A 550 15.96 24.91 0.57
C GLY A 550 14.88 25.83 -0.02
N VAL A 551 13.62 25.39 0.04
CA VAL A 551 12.44 26.11 -0.44
C VAL A 551 11.66 26.62 0.77
N THR A 552 11.22 27.87 0.72
CA THR A 552 10.18 28.43 1.58
C THR A 552 8.89 28.54 0.77
N ALA A 553 7.74 28.40 1.42
CA ALA A 553 6.46 28.47 0.74
C ALA A 553 5.37 29.04 1.64
N ASP A 554 4.51 29.88 1.09
CA ASP A 554 3.27 30.35 1.74
C ASP A 554 2.23 29.22 1.67
N VAL A 555 2.20 28.48 0.56
CA VAL A 555 1.34 27.31 0.35
C VAL A 555 2.16 26.14 -0.21
N LEU A 556 2.00 24.95 0.36
CA LEU A 556 2.44 23.69 -0.23
C LEU A 556 1.25 23.08 -0.98
N GLY A 557 1.38 22.96 -2.29
CA GLY A 557 0.34 22.39 -3.15
C GLY A 557 0.35 20.87 -3.18
N VAL A 558 -0.80 20.29 -3.57
CA VAL A 558 -0.97 18.86 -3.82
C VAL A 558 -0.97 18.60 -5.31
N GLN A 559 -0.16 17.64 -5.75
CA GLN A 559 -0.08 17.17 -7.16
C GLN A 559 -0.84 15.85 -7.32
N ARG A 560 -1.41 15.65 -8.53
CA ARG A 560 -2.17 14.42 -8.88
C ARG A 560 -1.49 13.67 -10.00
#